data_d8cab396332277942c6c23707966c0d7
#
_entry.id   d8cab396332277942c6c23707966c0d7
#
_cell.length_a   1.000
_cell.length_b   1.000
_cell.length_c   1.000
_cell.angle_alpha   90.00
_cell.angle_beta   90.00
_cell.angle_gamma   90.00
#
_symmetry.space_group_name_H-M   'P 1'
#
loop_
_entity.id
_entity.type
_entity.pdbx_description
1 polymer ?
#
loop_
_entity_poly.entity_id
_entity_poly.type
_entity_poly.pdbx_seq_one_letter_code
_entity_poly.pdbx_strand_id
1 'polypeptide(L)'
;MIKVLISILFAVNIFSLVLADGPYDFWLIYESDGLRNGPYYSGATLYYPINAPEPFASIVIVPGYGMVEASIQDWGPFFASWGIIAMTIGTNNPYDFPEERAEALLDAIETIKQENDRINSPIYEKVDLNSFAVSGWSMGGGGAQLAAVMEPTLKAVIALCPWLDNWVLEPDDLNHSVPTLIFSGQYDVNAPPYLHANIHYNYTPSTTDKLLFEVEYGDHYVANGPDGGSGYVGDRAHEWINNYLLGDNSNCELLLEVPPTASQYLTNIECDSVIQGDLNGDGVIDILDLIV
;
A
#
# COMPACT_ATOMS: atom_id res chain seq x y z
N MET A 1 41.91 50.38 8.04
CA MET A 1 40.72 49.73 8.60
C MET A 1 40.10 48.88 7.50
N ILE A 2 40.36 47.57 7.51
CA ILE A 2 39.85 46.60 6.54
C ILE A 2 38.59 46.01 7.14
N LYS A 3 37.41 46.23 6.51
CA LYS A 3 36.18 45.59 6.88
C LYS A 3 36.12 44.20 6.24
N VAL A 4 36.23 43.17 7.08
CA VAL A 4 36.00 41.78 6.65
C VAL A 4 34.48 41.57 6.64
N LEU A 5 33.89 41.36 5.45
CA LEU A 5 32.52 40.87 5.29
C LEU A 5 32.55 39.36 5.48
N ILE A 6 31.95 38.87 6.58
CA ILE A 6 31.68 37.46 6.76
C ILE A 6 30.33 37.15 6.07
N SER A 7 30.39 36.51 4.92
CA SER A 7 29.20 35.94 4.26
C SER A 7 28.86 34.62 4.95
N ILE A 8 27.77 34.60 5.71
CA ILE A 8 27.19 33.39 6.25
C ILE A 8 26.42 32.73 5.10
N LEU A 9 26.94 31.66 4.53
CA LEU A 9 26.19 30.78 3.65
C LEU A 9 25.20 29.97 4.52
N PHE A 10 23.92 30.29 4.44
CA PHE A 10 22.88 29.38 4.88
C PHE A 10 22.76 28.25 3.84
N ALA A 11 23.24 27.06 4.20
CA ALA A 11 22.90 25.85 3.46
C ALA A 11 21.40 25.56 3.73
N VAL A 12 20.56 25.96 2.78
CA VAL A 12 19.17 25.49 2.74
C VAL A 12 19.25 24.03 2.34
N ASN A 13 19.08 23.11 3.29
CA ASN A 13 18.76 21.74 2.97
C ASN A 13 17.37 21.77 2.33
N ILE A 14 17.34 21.70 1.00
CA ILE A 14 16.14 21.40 0.26
C ILE A 14 15.88 19.90 0.52
N PHE A 15 15.14 19.58 1.59
CA PHE A 15 14.44 18.32 1.63
C PHE A 15 13.51 18.35 0.41
N SER A 16 13.71 17.43 -0.52
CA SER A 16 12.72 17.13 -1.54
C SER A 16 11.49 16.66 -0.75
N LEU A 17 10.52 17.55 -0.56
CA LEU A 17 9.20 17.13 -0.13
C LEU A 17 8.68 16.23 -1.24
N VAL A 18 8.64 14.94 -1.00
CA VAL A 18 7.71 14.06 -1.70
C VAL A 18 6.35 14.70 -1.47
N LEU A 19 5.72 15.16 -2.55
CA LEU A 19 4.37 15.72 -2.48
C LEU A 19 3.46 14.60 -1.99
N ALA A 20 3.04 14.70 -0.75
CA ALA A 20 1.93 13.93 -0.24
C ALA A 20 0.68 14.51 -0.93
N ASP A 21 0.08 13.74 -1.86
CA ASP A 21 -0.98 14.25 -2.73
C ASP A 21 -2.36 14.34 -2.03
N GLY A 22 -2.47 13.81 -0.80
CA GLY A 22 -3.70 13.80 -0.03
C GLY A 22 -3.97 15.09 0.76
N PRO A 23 -5.21 15.28 1.29
CA PRO A 23 -5.64 16.50 1.93
C PRO A 23 -5.14 16.68 3.37
N TYR A 24 -4.50 15.67 3.99
CA TYR A 24 -4.13 15.70 5.40
C TYR A 24 -2.62 15.86 5.59
N ASP A 25 -2.26 16.64 6.61
CA ASP A 25 -0.91 16.62 7.15
C ASP A 25 -0.66 15.30 7.88
N PHE A 26 0.61 14.92 8.04
CA PHE A 26 0.99 13.72 8.77
C PHE A 26 2.19 13.97 9.69
N TRP A 27 2.38 13.09 10.66
CA TRP A 27 3.54 13.05 11.52
C TRP A 27 4.12 11.64 11.59
N LEU A 28 5.24 11.47 12.29
CA LEU A 28 6.00 10.23 12.33
C LEU A 28 6.22 9.76 13.75
N ILE A 29 6.33 8.43 13.92
CA ILE A 29 6.82 7.77 15.14
C ILE A 29 7.97 6.85 14.69
N TYR A 30 9.08 6.96 15.39
CA TYR A 30 10.26 6.12 15.20
C TYR A 30 10.47 5.18 16.39
N GLU A 31 11.37 4.23 16.26
CA GLU A 31 11.83 3.39 17.38
C GLU A 31 12.37 4.21 18.55
N SER A 32 13.03 5.35 18.29
CA SER A 32 13.48 6.30 19.31
C SER A 32 12.34 6.91 20.12
N ASP A 33 11.12 6.92 19.61
CA ASP A 33 9.91 7.41 20.27
C ASP A 33 9.15 6.29 21.02
N GLY A 34 9.73 5.08 21.02
CA GLY A 34 9.20 3.90 21.67
C GLY A 34 8.38 2.98 20.78
N LEU A 35 8.41 3.19 19.44
CA LEU A 35 7.83 2.23 18.50
C LEU A 35 8.54 0.88 18.65
N ARG A 36 7.76 -0.20 18.72
CA ARG A 36 8.29 -1.57 18.85
C ARG A 36 9.10 -1.95 17.61
N ASN A 37 10.16 -2.71 17.82
CA ASN A 37 11.00 -3.28 16.77
C ASN A 37 10.94 -4.82 16.81
N GLY A 38 10.20 -5.41 15.90
CA GLY A 38 10.15 -6.86 15.73
C GLY A 38 9.38 -7.65 16.79
N PRO A 39 9.49 -8.99 16.80
CA PRO A 39 10.70 -9.80 16.50
C PRO A 39 10.94 -10.17 15.03
N TYR A 40 9.96 -10.08 14.13
CA TYR A 40 10.11 -10.59 12.76
C TYR A 40 10.54 -9.52 11.75
N TYR A 41 10.68 -8.27 12.15
CA TYR A 41 11.21 -7.17 11.34
C TYR A 41 12.22 -6.34 12.12
N SER A 42 12.98 -5.49 11.45
CA SER A 42 13.99 -4.61 12.05
C SER A 42 14.04 -3.28 11.30
N GLY A 43 13.86 -2.20 12.05
CA GLY A 43 13.71 -0.85 11.51
C GLY A 43 12.30 -0.58 11.04
N ALA A 44 11.73 0.53 11.52
CA ALA A 44 10.39 0.94 11.13
C ALA A 44 10.19 2.45 11.28
N THR A 45 9.36 2.99 10.41
CA THR A 45 8.79 4.32 10.52
C THR A 45 7.27 4.21 10.41
N LEU A 46 6.55 4.73 11.39
CA LEU A 46 5.10 4.80 11.37
C LEU A 46 4.67 6.24 11.06
N TYR A 47 3.93 6.42 9.99
CA TYR A 47 3.33 7.68 9.55
C TYR A 47 1.87 7.69 9.95
N TYR A 48 1.39 8.75 10.58
CA TYR A 48 -0.01 8.87 10.99
C TYR A 48 -0.59 10.22 10.58
N PRO A 49 -1.87 10.23 10.12
CA PRO A 49 -2.51 11.44 9.66
C PRO A 49 -2.82 12.40 10.82
N ILE A 50 -2.84 13.71 10.52
CA ILE A 50 -3.26 14.77 11.45
C ILE A 50 -4.56 15.38 10.92
N ASN A 51 -5.53 15.54 11.81
CA ASN A 51 -6.84 16.12 11.49
C ASN A 51 -7.68 15.33 10.46
N ALA A 52 -7.34 14.06 10.22
CA ALA A 52 -8.20 13.16 9.48
C ALA A 52 -9.26 12.53 10.39
N PRO A 53 -10.38 12.02 9.84
CA PRO A 53 -11.40 11.31 10.62
C PRO A 53 -10.85 10.04 11.28
N GLU A 54 -11.17 9.84 12.56
CA GLU A 54 -10.84 8.63 13.32
C GLU A 54 -12.08 7.69 13.37
N PRO A 55 -11.88 6.37 13.53
CA PRO A 55 -10.62 5.64 13.68
C PRO A 55 -9.88 5.43 12.35
N PHE A 56 -8.54 5.32 12.40
CA PHE A 56 -7.69 5.18 11.22
C PHE A 56 -7.52 3.73 10.80
N ALA A 57 -7.77 3.44 9.54
CA ALA A 57 -7.30 2.21 8.90
C ALA A 57 -5.77 2.25 8.74
N SER A 58 -5.15 1.08 8.51
CA SER A 58 -3.68 0.97 8.50
C SER A 58 -3.16 0.09 7.37
N ILE A 59 -1.98 0.43 6.84
CA ILE A 59 -1.22 -0.36 5.88
C ILE A 59 0.23 -0.54 6.32
N VAL A 60 0.76 -1.74 6.14
CA VAL A 60 2.19 -2.04 6.38
C VAL A 60 2.88 -2.34 5.05
N ILE A 61 4.09 -1.82 4.86
CA ILE A 61 4.85 -1.94 3.61
C ILE A 61 6.25 -2.49 3.90
N VAL A 62 6.68 -3.53 3.14
CA VAL A 62 7.97 -4.20 3.29
C VAL A 62 8.81 -4.12 1.99
N PRO A 63 10.16 -3.94 2.05
CA PRO A 63 11.02 -3.83 0.87
C PRO A 63 11.28 -5.17 0.18
N GLY A 64 12.04 -5.12 -0.94
CA GLY A 64 12.52 -6.26 -1.70
C GLY A 64 13.84 -6.85 -1.20
N TYR A 65 14.33 -7.88 -1.92
CA TYR A 65 15.58 -8.59 -1.64
C TYR A 65 16.81 -7.67 -1.70
N GLY A 66 17.65 -7.75 -0.67
CA GLY A 66 18.86 -6.91 -0.55
C GLY A 66 18.58 -5.43 -0.26
N MET A 67 17.32 -5.06 -0.02
CA MET A 67 16.89 -3.68 0.21
C MET A 67 16.54 -3.44 1.68
N VAL A 68 16.55 -2.16 2.04
CA VAL A 68 16.18 -1.66 3.37
C VAL A 68 14.90 -0.82 3.27
N GLU A 69 14.32 -0.48 4.40
CA GLU A 69 13.10 0.33 4.52
C GLU A 69 13.09 1.58 3.61
N ALA A 70 14.23 2.29 3.50
CA ALA A 70 14.34 3.49 2.67
C ALA A 70 13.96 3.30 1.19
N SER A 71 13.99 2.06 0.68
CA SER A 71 13.63 1.78 -0.73
C SER A 71 12.14 1.87 -1.04
N ILE A 72 11.30 1.88 0.01
CA ILE A 72 9.82 1.93 -0.12
C ILE A 72 9.22 3.04 0.76
N GLN A 73 10.05 3.90 1.32
CA GLN A 73 9.65 4.89 2.32
C GLN A 73 8.70 5.95 1.77
N ASP A 74 8.71 6.22 0.46
CA ASP A 74 7.84 7.21 -0.18
C ASP A 74 6.34 6.84 -0.10
N TRP A 75 6.03 5.57 0.09
CA TRP A 75 4.66 5.11 0.34
C TRP A 75 4.11 5.55 1.70
N GLY A 76 4.97 5.77 2.70
CA GLY A 76 4.56 6.21 4.04
C GLY A 76 3.82 7.55 4.04
N PRO A 77 4.47 8.66 3.63
CA PRO A 77 3.83 9.96 3.55
C PRO A 77 2.64 9.97 2.57
N PHE A 78 2.72 9.21 1.47
CA PHE A 78 1.62 9.10 0.52
C PHE A 78 0.34 8.62 1.22
N PHE A 79 0.32 7.42 1.81
CA PHE A 79 -0.88 6.91 2.47
C PHE A 79 -1.30 7.73 3.68
N ALA A 80 -0.35 8.27 4.46
CA ALA A 80 -0.68 9.10 5.61
C ALA A 80 -1.40 10.40 5.21
N SER A 81 -1.04 10.99 4.07
CA SER A 81 -1.73 12.17 3.55
C SER A 81 -3.18 11.88 3.11
N TRP A 82 -3.50 10.64 2.83
CA TRP A 82 -4.87 10.18 2.53
C TRP A 82 -5.65 9.70 3.76
N GLY A 83 -5.12 9.95 4.96
CA GLY A 83 -5.85 9.65 6.21
C GLY A 83 -5.65 8.24 6.75
N ILE A 84 -4.61 7.52 6.31
CA ILE A 84 -4.33 6.12 6.64
C ILE A 84 -3.03 6.06 7.45
N ILE A 85 -2.98 5.27 8.51
CA ILE A 85 -1.71 4.95 9.17
C ILE A 85 -0.90 4.07 8.22
N ALA A 86 0.30 4.52 7.86
CA ALA A 86 1.23 3.74 7.06
C ALA A 86 2.48 3.39 7.89
N MET A 87 2.87 2.13 7.89
CA MET A 87 4.11 1.69 8.56
C MET A 87 5.03 1.04 7.54
N THR A 88 6.16 1.69 7.25
CA THR A 88 7.22 1.10 6.46
C THR A 88 8.17 0.36 7.37
N ILE A 89 8.60 -0.83 6.97
CA ILE A 89 9.49 -1.68 7.78
C ILE A 89 10.71 -2.15 6.99
N GLY A 90 11.80 -2.43 7.70
CA GLY A 90 12.89 -3.26 7.19
C GLY A 90 12.67 -4.73 7.52
N THR A 91 13.58 -5.59 7.11
CA THR A 91 13.62 -7.00 7.50
C THR A 91 14.79 -7.28 8.43
N ASN A 92 14.72 -8.34 9.22
CA ASN A 92 15.82 -8.76 10.11
C ASN A 92 17.10 -9.08 9.32
N ASN A 93 16.94 -9.61 8.12
CA ASN A 93 18.01 -9.81 7.17
C ASN A 93 17.54 -9.29 5.79
N PRO A 94 18.28 -8.38 5.12
CA PRO A 94 17.89 -7.88 3.80
C PRO A 94 17.70 -8.97 2.73
N TYR A 95 18.25 -10.17 2.99
CA TYR A 95 18.15 -11.33 2.10
C TYR A 95 17.04 -12.31 2.47
N ASP A 96 16.16 -11.96 3.39
CA ASP A 96 14.97 -12.75 3.73
C ASP A 96 14.10 -13.01 2.50
N PHE A 97 13.49 -14.19 2.44
CA PHE A 97 12.60 -14.61 1.37
C PHE A 97 11.15 -14.06 1.60
N PRO A 98 10.22 -14.28 0.67
CA PRO A 98 8.84 -13.80 0.80
C PRO A 98 8.12 -14.30 2.05
N GLU A 99 8.39 -15.50 2.51
CA GLU A 99 7.77 -16.10 3.70
C GLU A 99 8.10 -15.31 4.96
N GLU A 100 9.38 -14.99 5.20
CA GLU A 100 9.79 -14.18 6.34
C GLU A 100 9.28 -12.74 6.23
N ARG A 101 9.09 -12.24 5.00
CA ARG A 101 8.49 -10.91 4.77
C ARG A 101 7.00 -10.90 5.08
N ALA A 102 6.29 -12.00 4.84
CA ALA A 102 4.90 -12.17 5.24
C ALA A 102 4.77 -12.15 6.77
N GLU A 103 5.64 -12.88 7.49
CA GLU A 103 5.70 -12.84 8.96
C GLU A 103 6.04 -11.43 9.47
N ALA A 104 6.96 -10.72 8.81
CA ALA A 104 7.32 -9.36 9.16
C ALA A 104 6.15 -8.37 9.02
N LEU A 105 5.36 -8.48 7.94
CA LEU A 105 4.16 -7.67 7.72
C LEU A 105 3.13 -7.89 8.82
N LEU A 106 2.85 -9.15 9.17
CA LEU A 106 1.87 -9.48 10.21
C LEU A 106 2.35 -9.05 11.62
N ASP A 107 3.65 -9.18 11.91
CA ASP A 107 4.23 -8.69 13.16
C ASP A 107 4.19 -7.15 13.28
N ALA A 108 4.35 -6.44 12.18
CA ALA A 108 4.22 -4.99 12.15
C ALA A 108 2.77 -4.52 12.36
N ILE A 109 1.76 -5.29 11.91
CA ILE A 109 0.35 -5.06 12.27
C ILE A 109 0.17 -5.16 13.79
N GLU A 110 0.77 -6.15 14.44
CA GLU A 110 0.74 -6.27 15.91
C GLU A 110 1.40 -5.06 16.59
N THR A 111 2.41 -4.46 15.98
CA THR A 111 3.00 -3.21 16.48
C THR A 111 2.02 -2.04 16.43
N ILE A 112 1.28 -1.88 15.33
CA ILE A 112 0.24 -0.84 15.23
C ILE A 112 -0.84 -1.04 16.29
N LYS A 113 -1.28 -2.28 16.51
CA LYS A 113 -2.24 -2.61 17.58
C LYS A 113 -1.71 -2.25 18.97
N GLN A 114 -0.43 -2.53 19.24
CA GLN A 114 0.20 -2.14 20.50
C GLN A 114 0.35 -0.63 20.66
N GLU A 115 0.58 0.10 19.58
CA GLU A 115 0.57 1.56 19.58
C GLU A 115 -0.82 2.13 19.91
N ASN A 116 -1.89 1.46 19.45
CA ASN A 116 -3.26 1.80 19.85
C ASN A 116 -3.51 1.65 21.36
N ASP A 117 -2.82 0.72 22.00
CA ASP A 117 -2.95 0.44 23.45
C ASP A 117 -1.96 1.25 24.30
N ARG A 118 -0.93 1.83 23.69
CA ARG A 118 0.11 2.58 24.39
C ARG A 118 -0.35 4.00 24.71
N ILE A 119 -0.65 4.30 25.97
CA ILE A 119 -1.23 5.57 26.46
C ILE A 119 -0.50 6.83 25.97
N ASN A 120 0.82 6.78 25.78
CA ASN A 120 1.62 7.91 25.31
C ASN A 120 1.83 7.93 23.79
N SER A 121 1.24 7.00 23.06
CA SER A 121 1.25 7.01 21.60
C SER A 121 0.33 8.11 21.07
N PRO A 122 0.73 8.84 20.01
CA PRO A 122 -0.17 9.81 19.38
C PRO A 122 -1.39 9.17 18.69
N ILE A 123 -1.34 7.83 18.45
CA ILE A 123 -2.45 7.05 17.88
C ILE A 123 -3.17 6.19 18.91
N TYR A 124 -3.00 6.48 20.23
CA TYR A 124 -3.69 5.80 21.30
C TYR A 124 -5.22 5.86 21.13
N GLU A 125 -5.90 4.69 21.13
CA GLU A 125 -7.35 4.52 20.93
C GLU A 125 -7.89 5.12 19.61
N LYS A 126 -7.04 5.22 18.56
CA LYS A 126 -7.41 5.85 17.28
C LYS A 126 -7.35 4.92 16.08
N VAL A 127 -6.90 3.68 16.25
CA VAL A 127 -6.75 2.70 15.17
C VAL A 127 -8.03 1.90 14.98
N ASP A 128 -8.48 1.75 13.74
CA ASP A 128 -9.48 0.74 13.41
C ASP A 128 -8.83 -0.65 13.40
N LEU A 129 -9.06 -1.41 14.46
CA LEU A 129 -8.48 -2.74 14.66
C LEU A 129 -9.03 -3.82 13.70
N ASN A 130 -9.98 -3.46 12.84
CA ASN A 130 -10.56 -4.35 11.84
C ASN A 130 -10.16 -4.00 10.40
N SER A 131 -9.39 -2.91 10.20
CA SER A 131 -9.08 -2.37 8.86
C SER A 131 -7.57 -2.30 8.65
N PHE A 132 -6.98 -3.45 8.28
CA PHE A 132 -5.56 -3.58 7.96
C PHE A 132 -5.35 -4.02 6.51
N ALA A 133 -4.34 -3.43 5.86
CA ALA A 133 -3.84 -3.81 4.56
C ALA A 133 -2.33 -4.10 4.63
N VAL A 134 -1.82 -4.81 3.64
CA VAL A 134 -0.39 -5.07 3.49
C VAL A 134 0.07 -4.74 2.08
N SER A 135 1.33 -4.31 1.98
CA SER A 135 1.99 -4.01 0.72
C SER A 135 3.46 -4.43 0.77
N GLY A 136 4.06 -4.57 -0.39
CA GLY A 136 5.49 -4.82 -0.46
C GLY A 136 5.99 -4.77 -1.88
N TRP A 137 7.31 -4.49 -2.00
CA TRP A 137 7.98 -4.38 -3.28
C TRP A 137 8.83 -5.63 -3.55
N SER A 138 8.81 -6.15 -4.79
CA SER A 138 9.60 -7.29 -5.23
C SER A 138 9.29 -8.55 -4.39
N MET A 139 10.28 -9.16 -3.70
CA MET A 139 10.03 -10.23 -2.72
C MET A 139 9.07 -9.79 -1.60
N GLY A 140 9.04 -8.50 -1.26
CA GLY A 140 8.04 -7.96 -0.36
C GLY A 140 6.62 -8.04 -0.92
N GLY A 141 6.46 -7.85 -2.24
CA GLY A 141 5.18 -8.02 -2.93
C GLY A 141 4.69 -9.48 -2.94
N GLY A 142 5.62 -10.43 -3.09
CA GLY A 142 5.36 -11.84 -2.85
C GLY A 142 4.95 -12.12 -1.41
N GLY A 143 5.69 -11.56 -0.44
CA GLY A 143 5.40 -11.64 0.98
C GLY A 143 4.02 -11.06 1.34
N ALA A 144 3.61 -9.94 0.72
CA ALA A 144 2.29 -9.36 0.94
C ALA A 144 1.15 -10.31 0.50
N GLN A 145 1.31 -11.02 -0.60
CA GLN A 145 0.34 -12.03 -1.02
C GLN A 145 0.31 -13.26 -0.11
N LEU A 146 1.49 -13.73 0.35
CA LEU A 146 1.54 -14.82 1.33
C LEU A 146 0.94 -14.41 2.67
N ALA A 147 1.11 -13.15 3.09
CA ALA A 147 0.46 -12.63 4.29
C ALA A 147 -1.07 -12.68 4.19
N ALA A 148 -1.64 -12.45 3.00
CA ALA A 148 -3.08 -12.60 2.77
C ALA A 148 -3.57 -14.05 2.87
N VAL A 149 -2.74 -15.02 2.52
CA VAL A 149 -3.04 -16.45 2.74
C VAL A 149 -3.01 -16.79 4.23
N MET A 150 -2.02 -16.24 4.97
CA MET A 150 -1.85 -16.48 6.40
C MET A 150 -2.90 -15.76 7.25
N GLU A 151 -3.34 -14.56 6.84
CA GLU A 151 -4.28 -13.70 7.56
C GLU A 151 -5.43 -13.23 6.64
N PRO A 152 -6.45 -14.05 6.45
CA PRO A 152 -7.56 -13.75 5.53
C PRO A 152 -8.49 -12.63 6.00
N THR A 153 -8.29 -12.06 7.20
CA THR A 153 -9.04 -10.91 7.69
C THR A 153 -8.51 -9.57 7.18
N LEU A 154 -7.34 -9.57 6.52
CA LEU A 154 -6.82 -8.41 5.82
C LEU A 154 -7.85 -7.88 4.81
N LYS A 155 -7.90 -6.56 4.64
CA LYS A 155 -8.87 -5.90 3.76
C LYS A 155 -8.35 -5.66 2.36
N ALA A 156 -7.03 -5.52 2.18
CA ALA A 156 -6.43 -5.29 0.88
C ALA A 156 -4.96 -5.73 0.85
N VAL A 157 -4.52 -6.11 -0.34
CA VAL A 157 -3.11 -6.31 -0.70
C VAL A 157 -2.74 -5.36 -1.83
N ILE A 158 -1.54 -4.77 -1.77
CA ILE A 158 -0.90 -4.07 -2.88
C ILE A 158 0.47 -4.71 -3.12
N ALA A 159 0.59 -5.49 -4.19
CA ALA A 159 1.82 -6.18 -4.57
C ALA A 159 2.58 -5.34 -5.63
N LEU A 160 3.72 -4.78 -5.24
CA LEU A 160 4.52 -3.85 -6.04
C LEU A 160 5.64 -4.62 -6.77
N CYS A 161 5.52 -4.80 -8.08
CA CYS A 161 6.44 -5.60 -8.90
C CYS A 161 6.79 -6.94 -8.22
N PRO A 162 5.81 -7.77 -7.85
CA PRO A 162 5.99 -8.87 -6.93
C PRO A 162 6.89 -9.96 -7.49
N TRP A 163 7.66 -10.58 -6.59
CA TRP A 163 8.47 -11.76 -6.87
C TRP A 163 8.13 -12.88 -5.90
N LEU A 164 7.82 -14.06 -6.42
CA LEU A 164 7.81 -15.34 -5.71
C LEU A 164 8.60 -16.34 -6.52
N ASP A 165 9.07 -17.41 -5.88
CA ASP A 165 9.76 -18.48 -6.59
C ASP A 165 8.76 -19.26 -7.45
N ASN A 166 8.66 -18.86 -8.71
CA ASN A 166 7.72 -19.43 -9.67
C ASN A 166 8.03 -20.86 -10.11
N TRP A 167 9.19 -21.42 -9.74
CA TRP A 167 9.53 -22.80 -10.02
C TRP A 167 8.79 -23.80 -9.14
N VAL A 168 8.32 -23.35 -7.97
CA VAL A 168 7.60 -24.17 -6.99
C VAL A 168 6.21 -23.64 -6.69
N LEU A 169 5.83 -22.44 -7.21
CA LEU A 169 4.56 -21.82 -6.96
C LEU A 169 3.43 -22.58 -7.64
N GLU A 170 2.47 -23.04 -6.85
CA GLU A 170 1.24 -23.68 -7.31
C GLU A 170 0.04 -22.74 -7.09
N PRO A 171 -1.10 -22.91 -7.80
CA PRO A 171 -2.27 -22.05 -7.62
C PRO A 171 -2.77 -21.96 -6.19
N ASP A 172 -2.67 -23.05 -5.42
CA ASP A 172 -3.12 -23.10 -4.02
C ASP A 172 -2.27 -22.23 -3.09
N ASP A 173 -1.05 -21.87 -3.48
CA ASP A 173 -0.17 -21.00 -2.68
C ASP A 173 -0.65 -19.55 -2.60
N LEU A 174 -1.50 -19.14 -3.54
CA LEU A 174 -2.15 -17.82 -3.58
C LEU A 174 -3.67 -17.90 -3.39
N ASN A 175 -4.15 -18.97 -2.78
CA ASN A 175 -5.58 -19.18 -2.54
C ASN A 175 -6.06 -18.39 -1.31
N HIS A 176 -6.43 -17.13 -1.52
CA HIS A 176 -7.01 -16.26 -0.51
C HIS A 176 -8.15 -15.42 -1.09
N SER A 177 -8.99 -14.84 -0.23
CA SER A 177 -10.12 -13.98 -0.59
C SER A 177 -9.85 -12.49 -0.40
N VAL A 178 -8.61 -12.10 -0.06
CA VAL A 178 -8.25 -10.70 0.18
C VAL A 178 -8.08 -9.99 -1.16
N PRO A 179 -8.79 -8.88 -1.43
CA PRO A 179 -8.66 -8.11 -2.66
C PRO A 179 -7.21 -7.71 -2.95
N THR A 180 -6.74 -7.91 -4.19
CA THR A 180 -5.33 -7.81 -4.55
C THR A 180 -5.07 -6.92 -5.76
N LEU A 181 -4.37 -5.82 -5.55
CA LEU A 181 -3.80 -4.96 -6.59
C LEU A 181 -2.35 -5.38 -6.87
N ILE A 182 -2.02 -5.59 -8.14
CA ILE A 182 -0.68 -5.98 -8.59
C ILE A 182 -0.16 -4.92 -9.56
N PHE A 183 1.00 -4.34 -9.26
CA PHE A 183 1.73 -3.51 -10.21
C PHE A 183 2.90 -4.30 -10.80
N SER A 184 3.23 -4.01 -12.07
CA SER A 184 4.44 -4.53 -12.72
C SER A 184 5.00 -3.51 -13.70
N GLY A 185 6.29 -3.65 -14.03
CA GLY A 185 6.93 -2.87 -15.08
C GLY A 185 7.08 -3.72 -16.35
N GLN A 186 6.68 -3.19 -17.51
CA GLN A 186 6.77 -3.90 -18.79
C GLN A 186 8.19 -4.40 -19.10
N TYR A 187 9.22 -3.65 -18.70
CA TYR A 187 10.64 -3.96 -18.92
C TYR A 187 11.34 -4.41 -17.63
N ASP A 188 10.58 -4.90 -16.66
CA ASP A 188 11.15 -5.49 -15.45
C ASP A 188 11.93 -6.76 -15.78
N VAL A 189 13.25 -6.70 -15.57
CA VAL A 189 14.17 -7.82 -15.80
C VAL A 189 14.45 -8.63 -14.54
N ASN A 190 14.09 -8.10 -13.36
CA ASN A 190 14.30 -8.75 -12.07
C ASN A 190 13.10 -9.64 -11.69
N ALA A 191 11.89 -9.14 -11.93
CA ALA A 191 10.64 -9.89 -11.80
C ALA A 191 9.82 -9.76 -13.09
N PRO A 192 10.24 -10.39 -14.20
CA PRO A 192 9.55 -10.26 -15.48
C PRO A 192 8.08 -10.58 -15.36
N PRO A 193 7.17 -9.69 -15.86
CA PRO A 193 5.73 -9.83 -15.64
C PRO A 193 5.17 -11.20 -16.00
N TYR A 194 5.62 -11.79 -17.12
CA TYR A 194 5.16 -13.09 -17.60
C TYR A 194 5.58 -14.28 -16.70
N LEU A 195 6.59 -14.08 -15.82
CA LEU A 195 7.05 -15.09 -14.86
C LEU A 195 6.51 -14.83 -13.45
N HIS A 196 6.11 -13.61 -13.13
CA HIS A 196 5.71 -13.21 -11.79
C HIS A 196 4.32 -12.57 -11.76
N ALA A 197 4.16 -11.29 -12.03
CA ALA A 197 2.91 -10.56 -11.87
C ALA A 197 1.70 -11.22 -12.56
N ASN A 198 1.88 -11.71 -13.80
CA ASN A 198 0.83 -12.42 -14.53
C ASN A 198 0.47 -13.78 -13.88
N ILE A 199 1.46 -14.49 -13.33
CA ILE A 199 1.23 -15.72 -12.58
C ILE A 199 0.49 -15.42 -11.29
N HIS A 200 0.92 -14.41 -10.55
CA HIS A 200 0.22 -13.97 -9.34
C HIS A 200 -1.24 -13.60 -9.63
N TYR A 201 -1.50 -12.84 -10.68
CA TYR A 201 -2.87 -12.52 -11.10
C TYR A 201 -3.68 -13.78 -11.43
N ASN A 202 -3.09 -14.71 -12.18
CA ASN A 202 -3.78 -15.92 -12.61
C ASN A 202 -4.04 -16.91 -11.45
N TYR A 203 -3.14 -16.98 -10.46
CA TYR A 203 -3.24 -17.89 -9.33
C TYR A 203 -4.10 -17.34 -8.20
N THR A 204 -4.18 -16.02 -8.04
CA THR A 204 -5.21 -15.43 -7.18
C THR A 204 -6.59 -15.88 -7.68
N PRO A 205 -7.48 -16.42 -6.83
CA PRO A 205 -8.77 -16.98 -7.25
C PRO A 205 -9.61 -16.00 -8.08
N SER A 206 -10.39 -16.52 -9.02
CA SER A 206 -11.31 -15.69 -9.82
C SER A 206 -12.47 -15.10 -9.02
N THR A 207 -12.71 -15.62 -7.82
CA THR A 207 -13.68 -15.11 -6.85
C THR A 207 -13.14 -14.03 -5.94
N THR A 208 -11.83 -13.74 -6.04
CA THR A 208 -11.16 -12.65 -5.33
C THR A 208 -11.04 -11.46 -6.26
N ASP A 209 -11.49 -10.30 -5.83
CA ASP A 209 -11.32 -9.05 -6.57
C ASP A 209 -9.84 -8.78 -6.79
N LYS A 210 -9.45 -8.59 -8.03
CA LYS A 210 -8.04 -8.41 -8.39
C LYS A 210 -7.87 -7.49 -9.58
N LEU A 211 -6.76 -6.76 -9.56
CA LEU A 211 -6.36 -5.87 -10.63
C LEU A 211 -4.85 -6.01 -10.88
N LEU A 212 -4.46 -6.16 -12.14
CA LEU A 212 -3.08 -6.07 -12.60
C LEU A 212 -2.91 -4.84 -13.48
N PHE A 213 -2.01 -3.94 -13.09
CA PHE A 213 -1.58 -2.81 -13.88
C PHE A 213 -0.09 -2.94 -14.22
N GLU A 214 0.21 -3.28 -15.47
CA GLU A 214 1.56 -3.26 -16.02
C GLU A 214 1.83 -1.89 -16.63
N VAL A 215 2.86 -1.20 -16.10
CA VAL A 215 3.25 0.15 -16.54
C VAL A 215 4.11 0.05 -17.79
N GLU A 216 3.70 0.73 -18.86
CA GLU A 216 4.42 0.80 -20.13
C GLU A 216 5.83 1.38 -19.93
N TYR A 217 6.84 0.73 -20.49
CA TYR A 217 8.27 1.05 -20.35
C TYR A 217 8.80 1.03 -18.89
N GLY A 218 7.99 0.66 -17.91
CA GLY A 218 8.39 0.57 -16.50
C GLY A 218 9.43 -0.53 -16.29
N ASP A 219 10.38 -0.28 -15.40
CA ASP A 219 11.33 -1.26 -14.90
C ASP A 219 10.91 -1.81 -13.52
N HIS A 220 11.79 -2.53 -12.84
CA HIS A 220 11.51 -3.11 -11.51
C HIS A 220 11.20 -2.08 -10.43
N TYR A 221 11.64 -0.83 -10.61
CA TYR A 221 11.49 0.24 -9.62
C TYR A 221 10.25 1.11 -9.86
N VAL A 222 9.49 0.84 -10.93
CA VAL A 222 8.34 1.69 -11.33
C VAL A 222 7.27 1.80 -10.24
N ALA A 223 7.20 0.86 -9.30
CA ALA A 223 6.22 0.85 -8.22
C ALA A 223 6.87 0.85 -6.81
N ASN A 224 8.17 1.15 -6.67
CA ASN A 224 8.78 1.27 -5.34
C ASN A 224 8.37 2.56 -4.58
N GLY A 225 7.69 3.48 -5.27
CA GLY A 225 7.05 4.69 -4.76
C GLY A 225 5.80 5.02 -5.58
N PRO A 226 4.98 5.98 -5.15
CA PRO A 226 3.68 6.30 -5.78
C PRO A 226 3.78 7.00 -7.13
N ASP A 227 4.91 7.65 -7.46
CA ASP A 227 5.07 8.49 -8.66
C ASP A 227 5.17 7.69 -9.98
N GLY A 228 5.27 6.35 -9.90
CA GLY A 228 5.40 5.49 -11.06
C GLY A 228 4.26 5.64 -12.06
N GLY A 229 4.56 5.34 -13.35
CA GLY A 229 3.58 5.49 -14.40
C GLY A 229 2.99 6.91 -14.50
N SER A 230 3.81 7.95 -14.25
CA SER A 230 3.38 9.36 -14.22
C SER A 230 2.31 9.64 -13.14
N GLY A 231 2.42 8.99 -11.97
CA GLY A 231 1.50 9.12 -10.85
C GLY A 231 0.36 8.10 -10.82
N TYR A 232 0.07 7.43 -11.93
CA TYR A 232 -1.03 6.47 -11.99
C TYR A 232 -0.85 5.24 -11.06
N VAL A 233 0.38 4.92 -10.64
CA VAL A 233 0.62 3.90 -9.62
C VAL A 233 0.05 4.34 -8.28
N GLY A 234 0.32 5.57 -7.85
CA GLY A 234 -0.26 6.18 -6.65
C GLY A 234 -1.77 6.29 -6.74
N ASP A 235 -2.30 6.84 -7.86
CA ASP A 235 -3.75 6.98 -8.07
C ASP A 235 -4.49 5.63 -7.89
N ARG A 236 -4.01 4.57 -8.54
CA ARG A 236 -4.64 3.25 -8.42
C ARG A 236 -4.47 2.62 -7.04
N ALA A 237 -3.34 2.85 -6.37
CA ALA A 237 -3.14 2.41 -4.99
C ALA A 237 -4.12 3.12 -4.04
N HIS A 238 -4.33 4.44 -4.21
CA HIS A 238 -5.28 5.21 -3.43
C HIS A 238 -6.72 4.72 -3.64
N GLU A 239 -7.18 4.60 -4.90
CA GLU A 239 -8.54 4.12 -5.20
C GLU A 239 -8.75 2.68 -4.70
N TRP A 240 -7.71 1.83 -4.75
CA TRP A 240 -7.78 0.48 -4.20
C TRP A 240 -8.02 0.48 -2.69
N ILE A 241 -7.28 1.30 -1.97
CA ILE A 241 -7.40 1.44 -0.51
C ILE A 241 -8.76 2.06 -0.14
N ASN A 242 -9.24 3.06 -0.87
CA ASN A 242 -10.57 3.62 -0.64
C ASN A 242 -11.65 2.54 -0.74
N ASN A 243 -11.62 1.76 -1.81
CA ASN A 243 -12.64 0.76 -2.08
C ASN A 243 -12.63 -0.39 -1.05
N TYR A 244 -11.44 -0.95 -0.77
CA TYR A 244 -11.34 -2.21 -0.02
C TYR A 244 -10.94 -2.04 1.45
N LEU A 245 -10.10 -1.06 1.79
CA LEU A 245 -9.67 -0.84 3.17
C LEU A 245 -10.62 0.10 3.91
N LEU A 246 -11.04 1.21 3.26
CA LEU A 246 -11.93 2.19 3.86
C LEU A 246 -13.41 1.88 3.61
N GLY A 247 -13.72 1.01 2.63
CA GLY A 247 -15.09 0.66 2.28
C GLY A 247 -15.86 1.77 1.55
N ASP A 248 -15.14 2.77 1.01
CA ASP A 248 -15.71 3.82 0.18
C ASP A 248 -15.61 3.44 -1.30
N ASN A 249 -16.69 2.88 -1.84
CA ASN A 249 -16.77 2.45 -3.23
C ASN A 249 -17.32 3.52 -4.18
N SER A 250 -17.47 4.76 -3.72
CA SER A 250 -18.05 5.85 -4.52
C SER A 250 -17.29 6.14 -5.81
N ASN A 251 -16.01 5.80 -5.87
CA ASN A 251 -15.11 5.98 -7.02
C ASN A 251 -14.64 4.64 -7.62
N CYS A 252 -15.33 3.53 -7.34
CA CYS A 252 -14.95 2.21 -7.83
C CYS A 252 -14.72 2.19 -9.36
N GLU A 253 -15.52 2.92 -10.13
CA GLU A 253 -15.40 3.00 -11.60
C GLU A 253 -14.01 3.48 -12.05
N LEU A 254 -13.29 4.26 -11.24
CA LEU A 254 -11.92 4.68 -11.56
C LEU A 254 -10.94 3.49 -11.61
N LEU A 255 -11.23 2.39 -10.89
CA LEU A 255 -10.46 1.16 -10.98
C LEU A 255 -10.67 0.41 -12.30
N LEU A 256 -11.74 0.72 -13.05
CA LEU A 256 -12.01 0.12 -14.35
C LEU A 256 -11.41 0.94 -15.50
N GLU A 257 -11.04 2.20 -15.26
CA GLU A 257 -10.43 3.06 -16.26
C GLU A 257 -8.97 2.66 -16.51
N VAL A 258 -8.65 2.31 -17.76
CA VAL A 258 -7.29 1.93 -18.14
C VAL A 258 -6.39 3.17 -18.17
N PRO A 259 -5.34 3.24 -17.34
CA PRO A 259 -4.39 4.36 -17.38
C PRO A 259 -3.69 4.48 -18.74
N PRO A 260 -3.42 5.70 -19.24
CA PRO A 260 -2.74 5.88 -20.53
C PRO A 260 -1.29 5.34 -20.52
N THR A 261 -0.74 5.06 -19.37
CA THR A 261 0.58 4.48 -19.16
C THR A 261 0.55 2.96 -18.99
N ALA A 262 -0.60 2.30 -19.23
CA ALA A 262 -0.70 0.85 -19.10
C ALA A 262 -0.30 0.16 -20.40
N SER A 263 0.65 -0.78 -20.32
CA SER A 263 0.90 -1.78 -21.39
C SER A 263 -0.01 -3.01 -21.24
N GLN A 264 -0.44 -3.32 -20.01
CA GLN A 264 -1.44 -4.33 -19.68
C GLN A 264 -2.29 -3.85 -18.50
N TYR A 265 -3.60 -4.11 -18.57
CA TYR A 265 -4.52 -3.81 -17.49
C TYR A 265 -5.59 -4.89 -17.42
N LEU A 266 -5.58 -5.68 -16.36
CA LEU A 266 -6.50 -6.81 -16.19
C LEU A 266 -7.25 -6.65 -14.88
N THR A 267 -8.55 -6.83 -14.88
CA THR A 267 -9.36 -6.83 -13.66
C THR A 267 -10.57 -7.74 -13.80
N ASN A 268 -11.07 -8.22 -12.67
CA ASN A 268 -12.36 -8.91 -12.55
C ASN A 268 -13.32 -8.14 -11.62
N ILE A 269 -12.99 -6.89 -11.27
CA ILE A 269 -13.80 -6.06 -10.38
C ILE A 269 -15.12 -5.73 -11.08
N GLU A 270 -16.21 -5.85 -10.34
CA GLU A 270 -17.52 -5.35 -10.73
C GLU A 270 -17.88 -4.22 -9.75
N CYS A 271 -18.11 -3.01 -10.27
CA CYS A 271 -18.59 -1.91 -9.46
C CYS A 271 -20.12 -1.93 -9.46
N ASP A 272 -20.69 -1.83 -8.26
CA ASP A 272 -22.14 -1.64 -8.15
C ASP A 272 -22.49 -0.35 -8.88
N SER A 273 -23.35 -0.48 -9.89
CA SER A 273 -23.83 0.71 -10.60
C SER A 273 -24.61 1.57 -9.61
N VAL A 274 -24.03 2.68 -9.16
CA VAL A 274 -24.80 3.71 -8.46
C VAL A 274 -25.82 4.24 -9.46
N ILE A 275 -27.05 3.74 -9.37
CA ILE A 275 -28.15 4.27 -10.19
C ILE A 275 -28.40 5.69 -9.69
N GLN A 276 -27.98 6.67 -10.49
CA GLN A 276 -28.13 8.07 -10.11
C GLN A 276 -29.59 8.41 -9.85
N GLY A 277 -29.96 8.67 -8.60
CA GLY A 277 -31.31 8.90 -8.15
C GLY A 277 -31.89 7.80 -7.23
N ASP A 278 -31.18 6.67 -7.09
CA ASP A 278 -31.45 5.64 -6.08
C ASP A 278 -30.81 6.07 -4.75
N LEU A 279 -31.57 6.83 -3.96
CA LEU A 279 -31.07 7.40 -2.70
C LEU A 279 -31.14 6.41 -1.53
N ASN A 280 -31.94 5.36 -1.67
CA ASN A 280 -32.09 4.33 -0.64
C ASN A 280 -31.22 3.08 -0.92
N GLY A 281 -30.58 2.98 -2.12
CA GLY A 281 -29.67 1.89 -2.49
C GLY A 281 -30.35 0.55 -2.77
N ASP A 282 -31.64 0.53 -3.13
CA ASP A 282 -32.37 -0.71 -3.42
C ASP A 282 -32.30 -1.17 -4.87
N GLY A 283 -31.60 -0.43 -5.72
CA GLY A 283 -31.41 -0.73 -7.14
C GLY A 283 -32.57 -0.31 -8.05
N VAL A 284 -33.52 0.48 -7.53
CA VAL A 284 -34.69 0.96 -8.29
C VAL A 284 -34.92 2.44 -8.02
N ILE A 285 -35.02 3.26 -9.06
CA ILE A 285 -35.41 4.67 -8.90
C ILE A 285 -36.92 4.74 -8.75
N ASP A 286 -37.42 5.02 -7.55
CA ASP A 286 -38.83 5.18 -7.29
C ASP A 286 -39.14 6.29 -6.23
N ILE A 287 -40.38 6.33 -5.75
CA ILE A 287 -40.80 7.36 -4.78
C ILE A 287 -40.14 7.18 -3.40
N LEU A 288 -39.58 6.02 -3.09
CA LEU A 288 -38.90 5.78 -1.82
C LEU A 288 -37.57 6.51 -1.74
N ASP A 289 -36.94 6.83 -2.86
CA ASP A 289 -35.73 7.64 -2.95
C ASP A 289 -35.98 9.12 -2.54
N LEU A 290 -37.22 9.56 -2.54
CA LEU A 290 -37.58 10.92 -2.14
C LEU A 290 -37.83 11.07 -0.64
N ILE A 291 -37.75 9.98 0.12
CA ILE A 291 -38.17 9.93 1.55
C ILE A 291 -36.95 9.69 2.48
N VAL A 292 -35.72 9.68 1.94
CA VAL A 292 -34.47 9.52 2.71
C VAL A 292 -34.07 10.82 3.40
#